data_4b6cf7f7046a276ad8f51e8d075bf9c6
#
_entry.id   4b6cf7f7046a276ad8f51e8d075bf9c6
#
_cell.length_a   1.000
_cell.length_b   1.000
_cell.length_c   1.000
_cell.angle_alpha   90.00
_cell.angle_beta   90.00
_cell.angle_gamma   90.00
#
_symmetry.space_group_name_H-M   'P 1'
#
loop_
_entity.id
_entity.type
_entity.pdbx_description
1 polymer ?
#
loop_
_entity_poly.entity_id
_entity_poly.type
_entity_poly.pdbx_seq_one_letter_code
_entity_poly.pdbx_strand_id
1 'polypeptide(L)'
;MSRLGVLVACVLAAGALSGLPVAAASPDGFCAELGGAWTGQYCQISVASERNAVRDIKVALPAEFIDDPVAGPVVRDYLATLVGNWREVGRKMVADSFGEGNYQIFRHGPASTLVYRETYHADGPDFNNAYRTFTFADGRQLQLADLMKPGVDPLAAIPPLAEPYVRQALDAAMPQHHPGSYPFVPDRWTPDKVYSGGYKAWALTPGELVLYMPDYPVGRDSPTNYTPGVMQWSMDGGTVQARIPLTALAPILRPEFGGA
;
A
#
# COMPACT_ATOMS: atom_id res chain seq x y z
N MET A 1 44.55 29.57 67.08
CA MET A 1 44.70 29.02 65.73
C MET A 1 43.41 28.37 65.39
N SER A 2 42.55 29.13 64.64
CA SER A 2 41.15 28.74 64.30
C SER A 2 41.12 28.31 62.86
N ARG A 3 40.65 27.09 62.61
CA ARG A 3 40.43 26.58 61.22
C ARG A 3 38.94 26.71 60.90
N LEU A 4 38.65 27.59 59.98
CA LEU A 4 37.35 27.70 59.37
C LEU A 4 37.17 26.56 58.31
N GLY A 5 36.18 25.74 58.52
CA GLY A 5 35.74 24.75 57.49
C GLY A 5 34.66 25.37 56.59
N VAL A 6 34.95 25.39 55.33
CA VAL A 6 33.95 25.81 54.29
C VAL A 6 33.15 24.61 53.85
N LEU A 7 31.83 24.62 54.11
CA LEU A 7 30.87 23.65 53.57
C LEU A 7 30.43 24.11 52.18
N VAL A 8 30.79 23.33 51.13
CA VAL A 8 30.28 23.51 49.79
C VAL A 8 29.00 22.68 49.67
N ALA A 9 27.86 23.35 49.52
CA ALA A 9 26.58 22.72 49.22
C ALA A 9 26.44 22.54 47.70
N CYS A 10 26.51 21.29 47.23
CA CYS A 10 26.17 20.93 45.86
C CYS A 10 24.65 20.91 45.70
N VAL A 11 24.09 21.87 44.97
CA VAL A 11 22.69 21.86 44.53
C VAL A 11 22.61 21.01 43.27
N LEU A 12 22.04 19.82 43.40
CA LEU A 12 21.65 18.98 42.23
C LEU A 12 20.36 19.54 41.62
N ALA A 13 20.49 20.27 40.52
CA ALA A 13 19.35 20.65 39.70
C ALA A 13 18.89 19.42 38.91
N ALA A 14 17.80 18.78 39.35
CA ALA A 14 17.10 17.76 38.58
C ALA A 14 16.37 18.45 37.39
N GLY A 15 17.00 18.44 36.24
CA GLY A 15 16.36 18.89 34.98
C GLY A 15 15.24 17.91 34.58
N ALA A 16 14.01 18.29 34.80
CA ALA A 16 12.87 17.61 34.21
C ALA A 16 12.91 17.84 32.70
N LEU A 17 13.33 16.81 31.95
CA LEU A 17 13.12 16.72 30.49
C LEU A 17 11.61 16.59 30.26
N SER A 18 10.93 17.73 30.12
CA SER A 18 9.58 17.78 29.63
C SER A 18 9.65 17.30 28.18
N GLY A 19 9.30 16.03 27.94
CA GLY A 19 9.03 15.55 26.58
C GLY A 19 7.94 16.43 25.97
N LEU A 20 8.32 17.27 25.02
CA LEU A 20 7.35 17.98 24.22
C LEU A 20 6.45 16.93 23.57
N PRO A 21 5.10 17.07 23.63
CA PRO A 21 4.24 16.20 22.87
C PRO A 21 4.64 16.35 21.40
N VAL A 22 5.06 15.25 20.76
CA VAL A 22 5.20 15.20 19.31
C VAL A 22 3.80 15.52 18.80
N ALA A 23 3.62 16.69 18.20
CA ALA A 23 2.35 17.08 17.61
C ALA A 23 1.99 15.99 16.61
N ALA A 24 0.82 15.35 16.79
CA ALA A 24 0.29 14.43 15.82
C ALA A 24 0.25 15.17 14.49
N ALA A 25 0.92 14.63 13.48
CA ALA A 25 1.02 15.32 12.20
C ALA A 25 -0.31 15.15 11.49
N SER A 26 -1.13 16.19 11.57
CA SER A 26 -2.39 16.27 10.83
C SER A 26 -2.17 16.03 9.33
N PRO A 27 -3.19 15.56 8.58
CA PRO A 27 -3.09 15.43 7.12
C PRO A 27 -2.60 16.68 6.42
N ASP A 28 -2.98 17.87 6.91
CA ASP A 28 -2.50 19.16 6.41
C ASP A 28 -0.99 19.35 6.63
N GLY A 29 -0.50 19.07 7.84
CA GLY A 29 0.93 19.14 8.16
C GLY A 29 1.75 18.16 7.30
N PHE A 30 1.30 16.92 7.17
CA PHE A 30 1.97 15.95 6.32
C PHE A 30 1.91 16.31 4.83
N CYS A 31 0.80 16.88 4.36
CA CYS A 31 0.72 17.40 2.99
C CYS A 31 1.75 18.53 2.75
N ALA A 32 1.94 19.41 3.73
CA ALA A 32 2.96 20.46 3.66
C ALA A 32 4.38 19.86 3.61
N GLU A 33 4.66 18.81 4.39
CA GLU A 33 5.94 18.05 4.32
C GLU A 33 6.15 17.45 2.92
N LEU A 34 5.09 16.94 2.31
CA LEU A 34 5.11 16.48 0.92
C LEU A 34 5.25 17.64 -0.08
N GLY A 35 5.23 18.92 0.35
CA GLY A 35 5.31 20.09 -0.50
C GLY A 35 4.07 20.30 -1.35
N GLY A 36 2.92 19.94 -0.85
CA GLY A 36 1.62 20.09 -1.48
C GLY A 36 0.71 21.11 -0.75
N ALA A 37 -0.47 21.34 -1.31
CA ALA A 37 -1.55 22.09 -0.73
C ALA A 37 -2.70 21.16 -0.33
N TRP A 38 -3.11 21.21 0.94
CA TRP A 38 -4.20 20.39 1.46
C TRP A 38 -5.57 21.00 1.09
N THR A 39 -6.45 20.20 0.51
CA THR A 39 -7.78 20.63 0.07
C THR A 39 -8.91 20.17 1.01
N GLY A 40 -8.58 19.54 2.13
CA GLY A 40 -9.55 18.87 2.99
C GLY A 40 -9.77 17.39 2.65
N GLN A 41 -9.39 16.97 1.46
CA GLN A 41 -9.51 15.59 1.01
C GLN A 41 -8.21 15.07 0.39
N TYR A 42 -7.54 15.87 -0.41
CA TYR A 42 -6.32 15.53 -1.13
C TYR A 42 -5.18 16.48 -0.81
N CYS A 43 -3.99 15.95 -0.80
CA CYS A 43 -2.77 16.72 -0.95
C CYS A 43 -2.52 16.91 -2.45
N GLN A 44 -2.57 18.16 -2.92
CA GLN A 44 -2.39 18.51 -4.33
C GLN A 44 -1.00 19.09 -4.55
N ILE A 45 -0.35 18.62 -5.61
CA ILE A 45 1.01 19.00 -5.99
C ILE A 45 1.03 19.15 -7.51
N SER A 46 1.52 20.28 -8.01
CA SER A 46 1.74 20.48 -9.44
C SER A 46 3.23 20.52 -9.74
N VAL A 47 3.65 19.80 -10.76
CA VAL A 47 5.05 19.66 -11.16
C VAL A 47 5.21 20.14 -12.60
N ALA A 48 5.92 21.24 -12.78
CA ALA A 48 6.31 21.70 -14.12
C ALA A 48 7.45 20.82 -14.66
N SER A 49 7.30 20.37 -15.90
CA SER A 49 8.37 19.65 -16.60
C SER A 49 9.38 20.60 -17.26
N GLU A 50 10.53 20.07 -17.58
CA GLU A 50 11.56 20.77 -18.37
C GLU A 50 11.12 21.05 -19.83
N ARG A 51 9.98 20.49 -20.24
CA ARG A 51 9.40 20.58 -21.60
C ARG A 51 8.06 21.29 -21.66
N ASN A 52 7.78 22.17 -20.68
CA ASN A 52 6.55 22.95 -20.58
C ASN A 52 5.25 22.12 -20.41
N ALA A 53 5.35 20.90 -19.96
CA ALA A 53 4.19 20.10 -19.54
C ALA A 53 3.99 20.21 -18.03
N VAL A 54 2.80 19.87 -17.57
CA VAL A 54 2.45 19.85 -16.15
C VAL A 54 2.01 18.45 -15.74
N ARG A 55 2.48 18.00 -14.59
CA ARG A 55 1.96 16.82 -13.93
C ARG A 55 1.21 17.21 -12.67
N ASP A 56 -0.08 16.90 -12.63
CA ASP A 56 -0.90 17.09 -11.45
C ASP A 56 -0.91 15.82 -10.60
N ILE A 57 -0.53 15.96 -9.34
CA ILE A 57 -0.51 14.87 -8.36
C ILE A 57 -1.54 15.16 -7.29
N LYS A 58 -2.44 14.20 -7.03
CA LYS A 58 -3.44 14.24 -5.97
C LYS A 58 -3.34 12.98 -5.14
N VAL A 59 -3.01 13.10 -3.88
CA VAL A 59 -2.95 11.96 -2.96
C VAL A 59 -3.90 12.14 -1.79
N ALA A 60 -4.83 11.20 -1.63
CA ALA A 60 -5.68 11.14 -0.46
C ALA A 60 -4.85 10.67 0.75
N LEU A 61 -5.00 11.34 1.89
CA LEU A 61 -4.22 11.04 3.09
C LEU A 61 -5.09 10.30 4.12
N PRO A 62 -4.79 9.04 4.43
CA PRO A 62 -5.55 8.25 5.41
C PRO A 62 -5.20 8.67 6.84
N ALA A 63 -5.88 9.70 7.38
CA ALA A 63 -5.58 10.32 8.67
C ALA A 63 -5.38 9.31 9.81
N GLU A 64 -6.29 8.35 9.94
CA GLU A 64 -6.22 7.34 11.00
C GLU A 64 -4.97 6.44 10.93
N PHE A 65 -4.36 6.30 9.74
CA PHE A 65 -3.13 5.52 9.57
C PHE A 65 -1.87 6.40 9.69
N ILE A 66 -1.89 7.61 9.13
CA ILE A 66 -0.71 8.48 9.19
C ILE A 66 -0.43 9.01 10.60
N ASP A 67 -1.44 9.04 11.47
CA ASP A 67 -1.33 9.48 12.88
C ASP A 67 -1.15 8.30 13.84
N ASP A 68 -1.31 7.07 13.38
CA ASP A 68 -1.09 5.87 14.18
C ASP A 68 0.41 5.66 14.46
N PRO A 69 0.81 5.35 15.71
CA PRO A 69 2.23 5.22 16.05
C PRO A 69 2.94 4.04 15.37
N VAL A 70 2.19 3.02 14.93
CA VAL A 70 2.72 1.82 14.26
C VAL A 70 2.60 1.93 12.74
N ALA A 71 1.41 2.28 12.25
CA ALA A 71 1.14 2.40 10.84
C ALA A 71 1.73 3.67 10.23
N GLY A 72 1.77 4.77 10.99
CA GLY A 72 2.19 6.07 10.50
C GLY A 72 3.55 6.08 9.83
N PRO A 73 4.62 5.58 10.44
CA PRO A 73 5.93 5.53 9.81
C PRO A 73 5.92 4.80 8.46
N VAL A 74 5.21 3.67 8.36
CA VAL A 74 5.12 2.86 7.14
C VAL A 74 4.34 3.57 6.03
N VAL A 75 3.17 4.12 6.38
CA VAL A 75 2.28 4.77 5.41
C VAL A 75 2.84 6.10 4.94
N ARG A 76 3.48 6.88 5.82
CA ARG A 76 4.16 8.14 5.45
C ARG A 76 5.34 7.89 4.52
N ASP A 77 6.18 6.92 4.82
CA ASP A 77 7.32 6.54 3.95
C ASP A 77 6.84 6.12 2.57
N TYR A 78 5.79 5.30 2.51
CA TYR A 78 5.13 4.94 1.26
C TYR A 78 4.65 6.15 0.47
N LEU A 79 3.88 7.05 1.10
CA LEU A 79 3.33 8.24 0.43
C LEU A 79 4.42 9.22 -0.01
N ALA A 80 5.46 9.39 0.80
CA ALA A 80 6.61 10.22 0.44
C ALA A 80 7.35 9.66 -0.77
N THR A 81 7.56 8.34 -0.81
CA THR A 81 8.17 7.63 -1.94
C THR A 81 7.32 7.76 -3.19
N LEU A 82 6.00 7.54 -3.09
CA LEU A 82 5.04 7.68 -4.18
C LEU A 82 5.11 9.08 -4.82
N VAL A 83 4.96 10.10 -3.98
CA VAL A 83 5.00 11.50 -4.44
C VAL A 83 6.37 11.85 -5.03
N GLY A 84 7.45 11.39 -4.41
CA GLY A 84 8.82 11.59 -4.89
C GLY A 84 9.01 11.03 -6.30
N ASN A 85 8.60 9.78 -6.51
CA ASN A 85 8.71 9.11 -7.80
C ASN A 85 7.81 9.77 -8.86
N TRP A 86 6.59 10.16 -8.50
CA TRP A 86 5.70 10.86 -9.43
C TRP A 86 6.22 12.25 -9.80
N ARG A 87 6.90 12.94 -8.90
CA ARG A 87 7.59 14.20 -9.21
C ARG A 87 8.75 14.00 -10.17
N GLU A 88 9.56 12.97 -9.93
CA GLU A 88 10.69 12.66 -10.81
C GLU A 88 10.22 12.36 -12.23
N VAL A 89 9.18 11.54 -12.38
CA VAL A 89 8.54 11.30 -13.68
C VAL A 89 7.99 12.60 -14.26
N GLY A 90 7.28 13.39 -13.45
CA GLY A 90 6.66 14.66 -13.88
C GLY A 90 7.63 15.65 -14.49
N ARG A 91 8.84 15.78 -13.94
CA ARG A 91 9.89 16.67 -14.47
C ARG A 91 10.32 16.33 -15.90
N LYS A 92 10.15 15.08 -16.32
CA LYS A 92 10.60 14.55 -17.62
C LYS A 92 9.47 14.43 -18.64
N MET A 93 8.22 14.70 -18.25
CA MET A 93 7.05 14.55 -19.13
C MET A 93 7.11 15.50 -20.32
N VAL A 94 6.65 15.03 -21.46
CA VAL A 94 6.56 15.81 -22.71
C VAL A 94 5.15 16.36 -22.96
N ALA A 95 4.16 15.82 -22.26
CA ALA A 95 2.76 16.22 -22.29
C ALA A 95 2.19 16.26 -20.87
N ASP A 96 1.09 16.96 -20.70
CA ASP A 96 0.38 17.01 -19.43
C ASP A 96 -0.04 15.61 -18.99
N SER A 97 0.09 15.37 -17.71
CA SER A 97 -0.15 14.05 -17.10
C SER A 97 -0.68 14.18 -15.68
N PHE A 98 -1.10 13.10 -15.09
CA PHE A 98 -1.52 13.11 -13.70
C PHE A 98 -1.12 11.84 -12.93
N GLY A 99 -1.15 11.95 -11.61
CA GLY A 99 -1.13 10.84 -10.68
C GLY A 99 -2.16 11.08 -9.59
N GLU A 100 -3.03 10.09 -9.35
CA GLU A 100 -4.04 10.17 -8.31
C GLU A 100 -3.96 8.95 -7.40
N GLY A 101 -3.84 9.20 -6.10
CA GLY A 101 -3.83 8.19 -5.07
C GLY A 101 -5.09 8.25 -4.23
N ASN A 102 -5.84 7.15 -4.17
CA ASN A 102 -7.02 6.97 -3.35
C ASN A 102 -6.89 5.75 -2.47
N TYR A 103 -7.67 5.68 -1.39
CA TYR A 103 -7.60 4.54 -0.49
C TYR A 103 -8.98 4.02 -0.07
N GLN A 104 -8.97 2.78 0.38
CA GLN A 104 -10.07 2.11 1.09
C GLN A 104 -9.52 1.49 2.37
N ILE A 105 -10.36 1.41 3.39
CA ILE A 105 -10.02 0.80 4.67
C ILE A 105 -11.01 -0.31 4.95
N PHE A 106 -10.47 -1.47 5.30
CA PHE A 106 -11.25 -2.63 5.72
C PHE A 106 -10.86 -3.02 7.14
N ARG A 107 -11.83 -3.56 7.89
CA ARG A 107 -11.60 -4.09 9.23
C ARG A 107 -12.18 -5.48 9.33
N HIS A 108 -11.39 -6.40 9.85
CA HIS A 108 -11.83 -7.77 10.12
C HIS A 108 -11.11 -8.33 11.35
N GLY A 109 -11.88 -8.74 12.36
CA GLY A 109 -11.32 -9.17 13.63
C GLY A 109 -10.39 -8.09 14.21
N PRO A 110 -9.16 -8.45 14.60
CA PRO A 110 -8.17 -7.48 15.10
C PRO A 110 -7.50 -6.66 14.00
N ALA A 111 -7.70 -7.01 12.73
CA ALA A 111 -6.96 -6.44 11.61
C ALA A 111 -7.64 -5.21 11.01
N SER A 112 -6.83 -4.19 10.70
CA SER A 112 -7.18 -3.05 9.85
C SER A 112 -6.30 -3.07 8.61
N THR A 113 -6.92 -3.07 7.43
CA THR A 113 -6.23 -3.08 6.14
C THR A 113 -6.47 -1.78 5.40
N LEU A 114 -5.40 -1.07 5.08
CA LEU A 114 -5.38 0.04 4.14
C LEU A 114 -5.06 -0.50 2.75
N VAL A 115 -5.93 -0.25 1.80
CA VAL A 115 -5.69 -0.50 0.37
C VAL A 115 -5.54 0.84 -0.31
N TYR A 116 -4.38 1.10 -0.86
CA TYR A 116 -4.09 2.31 -1.60
C TYR A 116 -4.04 2.00 -3.10
N ARG A 117 -4.83 2.72 -3.89
CA ARG A 117 -4.84 2.61 -5.35
C ARG A 117 -4.09 3.80 -5.93
N GLU A 118 -3.04 3.52 -6.64
CA GLU A 118 -2.28 4.46 -7.46
C GLU A 118 -2.88 4.45 -8.88
N THR A 119 -3.42 5.56 -9.33
CA THR A 119 -3.91 5.74 -10.70
C THR A 119 -3.05 6.80 -11.37
N TYR A 120 -2.50 6.51 -12.52
CA TYR A 120 -1.70 7.49 -13.24
C TYR A 120 -1.78 7.32 -14.75
N HIS A 121 -1.54 8.43 -15.41
CA HIS A 121 -1.46 8.57 -16.84
C HIS A 121 -0.08 9.13 -17.18
N ALA A 122 0.61 8.48 -18.09
CA ALA A 122 1.91 8.94 -18.57
C ALA A 122 1.80 9.46 -20.01
N ASP A 123 1.84 8.57 -20.98
CA ASP A 123 1.75 8.92 -22.40
C ASP A 123 0.76 7.98 -23.07
N GLY A 124 -0.38 8.48 -23.51
CA GLY A 124 -1.39 7.68 -24.19
C GLY A 124 -2.78 7.80 -23.55
N PRO A 125 -3.80 7.15 -24.12
CA PRO A 125 -5.18 7.27 -23.66
C PRO A 125 -5.50 6.44 -22.40
N ASP A 126 -4.63 5.51 -22.01
CA ASP A 126 -4.94 4.53 -20.99
C ASP A 126 -4.47 4.95 -19.60
N PHE A 127 -5.28 4.64 -18.60
CA PHE A 127 -4.96 4.81 -17.20
C PHE A 127 -4.39 3.52 -16.65
N ASN A 128 -3.37 3.65 -15.80
CA ASN A 128 -2.76 2.52 -15.13
C ASN A 128 -3.03 2.62 -13.63
N ASN A 129 -3.43 1.50 -13.04
CA ASN A 129 -3.61 1.40 -11.60
C ASN A 129 -2.62 0.40 -11.00
N ALA A 130 -2.16 0.70 -9.82
CA ALA A 130 -1.43 -0.24 -8.98
C ALA A 130 -2.04 -0.24 -7.58
N TYR A 131 -1.99 -1.37 -6.90
CA TYR A 131 -2.51 -1.49 -5.55
C TYR A 131 -1.36 -1.71 -4.57
N ARG A 132 -1.40 -0.96 -3.46
CA ARG A 132 -0.51 -1.13 -2.32
C ARG A 132 -1.35 -1.39 -1.09
N THR A 133 -0.99 -2.41 -0.33
CA THR A 133 -1.80 -2.83 0.80
C THR A 133 -0.96 -2.93 2.05
N PHE A 134 -1.53 -2.48 3.15
CA PHE A 134 -0.91 -2.47 4.46
C PHE A 134 -1.92 -2.97 5.47
N THR A 135 -1.63 -4.08 6.11
CA THR A 135 -2.50 -4.66 7.15
C THR A 135 -1.80 -4.59 8.49
N PHE A 136 -2.51 -4.13 9.50
CA PHE A 136 -2.00 -3.98 10.85
C PHE A 136 -2.92 -4.68 11.85
N ALA A 137 -2.33 -5.33 12.83
CA ALA A 137 -3.01 -5.86 14.00
C ALA A 137 -2.00 -5.98 15.15
N ASP A 138 -2.48 -5.95 16.38
CA ASP A 138 -1.68 -6.18 17.60
C ASP A 138 -0.39 -5.33 17.65
N GLY A 139 -0.48 -4.07 17.22
CA GLY A 139 0.63 -3.13 17.26
C GLY A 139 1.75 -3.40 16.25
N ARG A 140 1.50 -4.14 15.15
CA ARG A 140 2.47 -4.40 14.09
C ARG A 140 1.85 -4.52 12.72
N GLN A 141 2.65 -4.35 11.69
CA GLN A 141 2.27 -4.69 10.33
C GLN A 141 2.27 -6.22 10.15
N LEU A 142 1.20 -6.73 9.52
CA LEU A 142 1.07 -8.14 9.19
C LEU A 142 1.58 -8.44 7.79
N GLN A 143 2.21 -9.59 7.65
CA GLN A 143 2.47 -10.26 6.39
C GLN A 143 1.37 -11.29 6.12
N LEU A 144 1.20 -11.72 4.87
CA LEU A 144 0.18 -12.72 4.53
C LEU A 144 0.34 -14.02 5.34
N ALA A 145 1.56 -14.42 5.63
CA ALA A 145 1.86 -15.58 6.47
C ALA A 145 1.35 -15.45 7.90
N ASP A 146 1.19 -14.23 8.41
CA ASP A 146 0.67 -14.01 9.77
C ASP A 146 -0.81 -14.39 9.91
N LEU A 147 -1.56 -14.41 8.80
CA LEU A 147 -2.95 -14.85 8.78
C LEU A 147 -3.09 -16.37 8.86
N MET A 148 -2.03 -17.11 8.53
CA MET A 148 -2.06 -18.57 8.40
C MET A 148 -1.85 -19.27 9.74
N LYS A 149 -2.39 -20.47 9.84
CA LYS A 149 -2.06 -21.40 10.95
C LYS A 149 -0.56 -21.66 11.00
N PRO A 150 0.01 -21.95 12.18
CA PRO A 150 1.43 -22.23 12.32
C PRO A 150 1.92 -23.29 11.33
N GLY A 151 3.02 -23.01 10.63
CA GLY A 151 3.64 -23.92 9.66
C GLY A 151 2.99 -23.97 8.27
N VAL A 152 1.95 -23.20 8.01
CA VAL A 152 1.34 -23.11 6.69
C VAL A 152 2.05 -22.04 5.85
N ASP A 153 2.61 -22.46 4.72
CA ASP A 153 3.15 -21.55 3.70
C ASP A 153 2.00 -21.00 2.84
N PRO A 154 1.70 -19.70 2.86
CA PRO A 154 0.62 -19.13 2.07
C PRO A 154 0.80 -19.33 0.56
N LEU A 155 2.05 -19.34 0.06
CA LEU A 155 2.32 -19.53 -1.35
C LEU A 155 2.14 -20.98 -1.81
N ALA A 156 2.07 -21.93 -0.91
CA ALA A 156 1.73 -23.31 -1.20
C ALA A 156 0.24 -23.61 -0.96
N ALA A 157 -0.35 -23.01 0.08
CA ALA A 157 -1.68 -23.37 0.54
C ALA A 157 -2.81 -22.57 -0.14
N ILE A 158 -2.57 -21.31 -0.49
CA ILE A 158 -3.58 -20.44 -1.12
C ILE A 158 -3.91 -20.84 -2.56
N PRO A 159 -2.94 -21.15 -3.46
CA PRO A 159 -3.23 -21.37 -4.88
C PRO A 159 -4.32 -22.39 -5.19
N PRO A 160 -4.32 -23.59 -4.62
CA PRO A 160 -5.37 -24.57 -4.92
C PRO A 160 -6.76 -24.14 -4.43
N LEU A 161 -6.84 -23.31 -3.39
CA LEU A 161 -8.08 -22.79 -2.86
C LEU A 161 -8.54 -21.52 -3.61
N ALA A 162 -7.60 -20.75 -4.14
CA ALA A 162 -7.85 -19.50 -4.85
C ALA A 162 -8.20 -19.71 -6.33
N GLU A 163 -7.81 -20.81 -6.94
CA GLU A 163 -7.92 -21.06 -8.38
C GLU A 163 -9.31 -20.72 -8.96
N PRO A 164 -10.45 -21.19 -8.41
CA PRO A 164 -11.76 -20.89 -8.97
C PRO A 164 -12.08 -19.38 -8.94
N TYR A 165 -11.64 -18.67 -7.90
CA TYR A 165 -11.87 -17.24 -7.73
C TYR A 165 -10.94 -16.41 -8.64
N VAL A 166 -9.72 -16.85 -8.86
CA VAL A 166 -8.80 -16.24 -9.83
C VAL A 166 -9.39 -16.37 -11.24
N ARG A 167 -9.88 -17.56 -11.63
CA ARG A 167 -10.53 -17.75 -12.93
C ARG A 167 -11.76 -16.87 -13.09
N GLN A 168 -12.61 -16.80 -12.07
CA GLN A 168 -13.77 -15.90 -12.09
C GLN A 168 -13.35 -14.43 -12.26
N ALA A 169 -12.29 -13.99 -11.60
CA ALA A 169 -11.79 -12.62 -11.73
C ALA A 169 -11.21 -12.35 -13.13
N LEU A 170 -10.54 -13.33 -13.72
CA LEU A 170 -10.02 -13.25 -15.09
C LEU A 170 -11.15 -13.14 -16.10
N ASP A 171 -12.19 -13.98 -15.99
CA ASP A 171 -13.36 -13.95 -16.86
C ASP A 171 -14.10 -12.60 -16.75
N ALA A 172 -14.19 -12.03 -15.56
CA ALA A 172 -14.81 -10.73 -15.34
C ALA A 172 -13.97 -9.56 -15.88
N ALA A 173 -12.65 -9.69 -15.89
CA ALA A 173 -11.73 -8.66 -16.37
C ALA A 173 -11.64 -8.64 -17.91
N MET A 174 -11.76 -9.80 -18.56
CA MET A 174 -11.58 -9.94 -20.00
C MET A 174 -12.36 -8.92 -20.85
N PRO A 175 -13.65 -8.62 -20.59
CA PRO A 175 -14.41 -7.63 -21.37
C PRO A 175 -13.92 -6.18 -21.20
N GLN A 176 -13.07 -5.91 -20.18
CA GLN A 176 -12.57 -4.58 -19.88
C GLN A 176 -11.27 -4.26 -20.63
N HIS A 177 -10.66 -5.27 -21.26
CA HIS A 177 -9.46 -5.09 -22.06
C HIS A 177 -9.78 -4.52 -23.43
N HIS A 178 -9.09 -3.46 -23.82
CA HIS A 178 -9.24 -2.90 -25.15
C HIS A 178 -8.61 -3.81 -26.22
N PRO A 179 -9.28 -4.00 -27.38
CA PRO A 179 -8.68 -4.67 -28.50
C PRO A 179 -7.36 -3.98 -28.90
N GLY A 180 -6.26 -4.71 -28.90
CA GLY A 180 -4.95 -4.17 -29.25
C GLY A 180 -4.09 -3.69 -28.08
N SER A 181 -4.62 -3.67 -26.86
CA SER A 181 -3.83 -3.53 -25.65
C SER A 181 -2.97 -4.79 -25.40
N TYR A 182 -2.12 -4.72 -24.40
CA TYR A 182 -1.29 -5.86 -24.03
C TYR A 182 -2.15 -7.13 -23.88
N PRO A 183 -1.79 -8.27 -24.50
CA PRO A 183 -2.68 -9.41 -24.57
C PRO A 183 -2.94 -10.01 -23.19
N PHE A 184 -4.15 -9.83 -22.73
CA PHE A 184 -4.69 -10.55 -21.59
C PHE A 184 -5.07 -11.97 -22.05
N VAL A 185 -4.37 -12.97 -21.53
CA VAL A 185 -4.55 -14.35 -21.95
C VAL A 185 -4.88 -15.19 -20.73
N PRO A 186 -6.18 -15.40 -20.42
CA PRO A 186 -6.63 -16.15 -19.24
C PRO A 186 -6.01 -17.54 -19.14
N ASP A 187 -5.80 -18.21 -20.26
CA ASP A 187 -5.23 -19.55 -20.34
C ASP A 187 -3.78 -19.64 -19.83
N ARG A 188 -3.11 -18.51 -19.67
CA ARG A 188 -1.76 -18.46 -19.04
C ARG A 188 -1.79 -18.56 -17.53
N TRP A 189 -2.96 -18.37 -16.94
CA TRP A 189 -3.15 -18.49 -15.50
C TRP A 189 -3.31 -19.96 -15.15
N THR A 190 -2.28 -20.53 -14.58
CA THR A 190 -2.23 -21.92 -14.14
C THR A 190 -2.00 -21.96 -12.64
N PRO A 191 -2.25 -23.07 -11.94
CA PRO A 191 -2.04 -23.16 -10.49
C PRO A 191 -0.63 -22.77 -10.03
N ASP A 192 0.39 -22.98 -10.86
CA ASP A 192 1.76 -22.56 -10.59
C ASP A 192 2.02 -21.07 -10.88
N LYS A 193 1.12 -20.39 -11.58
CA LYS A 193 1.21 -18.97 -11.95
C LYS A 193 0.22 -18.06 -11.23
N VAL A 194 -0.66 -18.59 -10.41
CA VAL A 194 -1.59 -17.77 -9.59
C VAL A 194 -0.89 -17.03 -8.45
N TYR A 195 0.41 -17.18 -8.33
CA TYR A 195 1.22 -16.53 -7.28
C TYR A 195 1.42 -15.03 -7.45
N SER A 196 1.23 -14.52 -8.61
CA SER A 196 1.27 -13.12 -9.01
C SER A 196 1.93 -12.17 -8.02
N GLY A 197 3.24 -12.04 -8.17
CA GLY A 197 4.04 -11.19 -7.30
C GLY A 197 4.16 -11.69 -5.86
N GLY A 198 3.96 -12.98 -5.60
CA GLY A 198 4.01 -13.57 -4.26
C GLY A 198 2.89 -13.04 -3.35
N TYR A 199 1.76 -12.63 -3.92
CA TYR A 199 0.61 -12.04 -3.22
C TYR A 199 1.01 -10.83 -2.33
N LYS A 200 1.89 -9.98 -2.81
CA LYS A 200 2.33 -8.80 -2.05
C LYS A 200 1.23 -7.76 -1.87
N ALA A 201 0.26 -7.71 -2.79
CA ALA A 201 -0.90 -6.84 -2.69
C ALA A 201 -2.14 -7.67 -2.36
N TRP A 202 -2.56 -7.62 -1.11
CA TRP A 202 -3.72 -8.35 -0.59
C TRP A 202 -4.45 -7.52 0.48
N ALA A 203 -5.74 -7.78 0.63
CA ALA A 203 -6.55 -7.15 1.67
C ALA A 203 -7.40 -8.17 2.40
N LEU A 204 -7.47 -8.06 3.72
CA LEU A 204 -8.43 -8.78 4.54
C LEU A 204 -9.67 -7.91 4.73
N THR A 205 -10.80 -8.34 4.18
CA THR A 205 -12.09 -7.68 4.30
C THR A 205 -13.00 -8.44 5.26
N PRO A 206 -14.18 -7.95 5.64
CA PRO A 206 -15.07 -8.65 6.56
C PRO A 206 -15.44 -10.08 6.16
N GLY A 207 -15.41 -10.43 4.89
CA GLY A 207 -15.81 -11.75 4.40
C GLY A 207 -14.85 -12.42 3.43
N GLU A 208 -13.81 -11.73 3.00
CA GLU A 208 -12.95 -12.19 1.91
C GLU A 208 -11.49 -11.84 2.16
N LEU A 209 -10.59 -12.68 1.65
CA LEU A 209 -9.22 -12.29 1.32
C LEU A 209 -9.22 -11.86 -0.15
N VAL A 210 -8.90 -10.61 -0.41
CA VAL A 210 -8.79 -10.08 -1.78
C VAL A 210 -7.33 -10.08 -2.19
N LEU A 211 -7.01 -10.76 -3.31
CA LEU A 211 -5.70 -10.72 -3.93
C LEU A 211 -5.76 -9.77 -5.13
N TYR A 212 -4.95 -8.73 -5.11
CA TYR A 212 -4.81 -7.81 -6.24
C TYR A 212 -3.77 -8.41 -7.19
N MET A 213 -4.25 -8.99 -8.28
CA MET A 213 -3.43 -9.70 -9.24
C MET A 213 -2.95 -8.73 -10.33
N PRO A 214 -1.74 -8.90 -10.87
CA PRO A 214 -1.36 -8.22 -12.10
C PRO A 214 -2.13 -8.80 -13.29
N ASP A 215 -2.28 -8.03 -14.35
CA ASP A 215 -2.91 -8.51 -15.61
C ASP A 215 -2.10 -9.62 -16.27
N TYR A 216 -0.87 -9.76 -15.87
CA TYR A 216 0.06 -10.70 -16.42
C TYR A 216 0.40 -11.79 -15.39
N PRO A 217 0.24 -13.08 -15.73
CA PRO A 217 0.52 -14.16 -14.80
C PRO A 217 2.02 -14.28 -14.53
N VAL A 218 2.40 -14.28 -13.27
CA VAL A 218 3.78 -14.44 -12.81
C VAL A 218 3.94 -15.69 -11.96
N GLY A 219 5.00 -16.41 -12.16
CA GLY A 219 5.38 -17.54 -11.34
C GLY A 219 5.85 -17.12 -9.95
N ARG A 220 5.99 -18.10 -9.07
CA ARG A 220 6.37 -17.90 -7.66
C ARG A 220 7.67 -17.11 -7.50
N ASP A 221 8.66 -17.41 -8.31
CA ASP A 221 10.02 -16.86 -8.21
C ASP A 221 10.25 -15.67 -9.16
N SER A 222 9.20 -15.23 -9.86
CA SER A 222 9.32 -14.12 -10.79
C SER A 222 9.46 -12.81 -10.03
N PRO A 223 10.47 -11.99 -10.32
CA PRO A 223 10.62 -10.68 -9.71
C PRO A 223 9.47 -9.77 -10.16
N THR A 224 8.88 -9.08 -9.21
CA THR A 224 7.84 -8.09 -9.48
C THR A 224 8.24 -6.78 -8.83
N ASN A 225 8.16 -5.69 -9.58
CA ASN A 225 8.45 -4.37 -9.04
C ASN A 225 7.25 -3.83 -8.28
N TYR A 226 7.44 -3.54 -7.00
CA TYR A 226 6.44 -2.95 -6.12
C TYR A 226 6.84 -1.53 -5.66
N THR A 227 7.77 -0.89 -6.37
CA THR A 227 8.16 0.48 -6.04
C THR A 227 6.96 1.41 -6.21
N PRO A 228 6.59 2.20 -5.19
CA PRO A 228 5.49 3.14 -5.27
C PRO A 228 5.65 4.11 -6.44
N GLY A 229 4.56 4.35 -7.18
CA GLY A 229 4.56 5.27 -8.32
C GLY A 229 5.31 4.77 -9.56
N VAL A 230 5.83 3.53 -9.53
CA VAL A 230 6.45 2.88 -10.68
C VAL A 230 5.55 1.72 -11.12
N MET A 231 4.96 1.85 -12.29
CA MET A 231 4.12 0.81 -12.87
C MET A 231 4.97 -0.33 -13.42
N GLN A 232 4.72 -1.54 -12.98
CA GLN A 232 5.47 -2.70 -13.44
C GLN A 232 4.66 -3.99 -13.48
N TRP A 233 3.63 -4.12 -12.66
CA TRP A 233 2.97 -5.40 -12.47
C TRP A 233 1.51 -5.41 -12.88
N SER A 234 0.97 -4.26 -13.25
CA SER A 234 -0.39 -4.14 -13.78
C SER A 234 -0.37 -3.23 -14.98
N MET A 235 -0.55 -3.80 -16.17
CA MET A 235 -0.54 -3.06 -17.43
C MET A 235 -1.89 -2.38 -17.71
N ASP A 236 -2.99 -3.06 -17.42
CA ASP A 236 -4.36 -2.59 -17.66
C ASP A 236 -5.08 -2.20 -16.37
N GLY A 237 -4.37 -1.64 -15.45
CA GLY A 237 -4.97 -1.02 -14.32
C GLY A 237 -5.41 -1.94 -13.19
N GLY A 238 -4.80 -3.11 -13.01
CA GLY A 238 -5.08 -3.97 -11.85
C GLY A 238 -6.54 -4.41 -11.79
N THR A 239 -7.11 -4.75 -12.94
CA THR A 239 -8.51 -5.16 -13.04
C THR A 239 -8.79 -6.51 -12.41
N VAL A 240 -7.77 -7.38 -12.33
CA VAL A 240 -7.92 -8.72 -11.78
C VAL A 240 -7.80 -8.69 -10.26
N GLN A 241 -8.92 -8.85 -9.58
CA GLN A 241 -9.03 -8.94 -8.13
C GLN A 241 -9.70 -10.27 -7.76
N ALA A 242 -8.91 -11.23 -7.30
CA ALA A 242 -9.45 -12.49 -6.83
C ALA A 242 -10.02 -12.33 -5.40
N ARG A 243 -11.33 -12.45 -5.28
CA ARG A 243 -12.07 -12.32 -4.01
C ARG A 243 -12.38 -13.71 -3.46
N ILE A 244 -11.61 -14.13 -2.48
CA ILE A 244 -11.68 -15.49 -1.91
C ILE A 244 -12.45 -15.41 -0.60
N PRO A 245 -13.63 -16.05 -0.49
CA PRO A 245 -14.35 -16.09 0.76
C PRO A 245 -13.52 -16.69 1.89
N LEU A 246 -13.54 -16.08 3.07
CA LEU A 246 -12.78 -16.59 4.23
C LEU A 246 -13.21 -18.01 4.60
N THR A 247 -14.45 -18.39 4.33
CA THR A 247 -14.95 -19.76 4.52
C THR A 247 -14.20 -20.79 3.66
N ALA A 248 -13.74 -20.40 2.46
CA ALA A 248 -12.92 -21.26 1.59
C ALA A 248 -11.49 -21.40 2.12
N LEU A 249 -10.99 -20.40 2.84
CA LEU A 249 -9.68 -20.38 3.44
C LEU A 249 -9.65 -20.84 4.91
N ALA A 250 -10.82 -21.10 5.51
CA ALA A 250 -10.93 -21.48 6.94
C ALA A 250 -10.00 -22.64 7.36
N PRO A 251 -9.75 -23.67 6.52
CA PRO A 251 -8.82 -24.74 6.88
C PRO A 251 -7.38 -24.28 7.15
N ILE A 252 -6.93 -23.18 6.54
CA ILE A 252 -5.55 -22.68 6.59
C ILE A 252 -5.37 -21.40 7.40
N LEU A 253 -6.45 -20.63 7.65
CA LEU A 253 -6.43 -19.40 8.42
C LEU A 253 -6.41 -19.66 9.93
N ARG A 254 -5.82 -18.70 10.68
CA ARG A 254 -6.00 -18.63 12.13
C ARG A 254 -7.45 -18.25 12.48
N PRO A 255 -7.97 -18.67 13.64
CA PRO A 255 -9.35 -18.38 14.06
C PRO A 255 -9.69 -16.89 14.06
N GLU A 256 -8.79 -16.04 14.52
CA GLU A 256 -8.99 -14.58 14.60
C GLU A 256 -9.13 -13.90 13.22
N PHE A 257 -8.73 -14.60 12.14
CA PHE A 257 -8.84 -14.15 10.76
C PHE A 257 -9.84 -14.97 9.93
N GLY A 258 -10.74 -15.70 10.56
CA GLY A 258 -11.81 -16.45 9.90
C GLY A 258 -11.49 -17.94 9.72
N GLY A 259 -10.47 -18.46 10.40
CA GLY A 259 -10.17 -19.89 10.45
C GLY A 259 -11.17 -20.70 11.29
N ALA A 260 -11.21 -22.01 11.05
CA ALA A 260 -11.98 -22.98 11.82
C ALA A 260 -11.10 -23.66 12.87
#